data_b3bda212e79cf8bd716fc9a2caf5f32a
#
_entry.id   b3bda212e79cf8bd716fc9a2caf5f32a
#
_cell.length_a   1.000
_cell.length_b   1.000
_cell.length_c   1.000
_cell.angle_alpha   90.00
_cell.angle_beta   90.00
_cell.angle_gamma   90.00
#
_symmetry.space_group_name_H-M   'P 1'
#
loop_
_entity.id
_entity.type
_entity.pdbx_description
1 polymer ?
#
loop_
_entity_poly.entity_id
_entity_poly.type
_entity_poly.pdbx_seq_one_letter_code
_entity_poly.pdbx_strand_id
1 'polypeptide(L)'
;MLEVVFTESAYASFRLGQREGRFENVYSFVMHLGTGDIANITPSNYEDLEQLIQKLNSGDDIRVWYSSIPDELCGFYWLMDRLRILSNTHGKIYAIKQPQFDETDESIKSHVGWGEVDPLDIYKYISIAELISDPMRRLIGNLWKEIQYENAPIRAEVNGWLCSVPESFYD
;
A
#
# COMPACT_ATOMS: atom_id res chain seq x y z
N MET A 1 -9.61 11.69 -7.24
CA MET A 1 -8.67 11.00 -6.32
C MET A 1 -8.82 9.50 -6.49
N LEU A 2 -7.74 8.76 -6.64
CA LEU A 2 -7.73 7.31 -6.80
C LEU A 2 -7.21 6.67 -5.51
N GLU A 3 -7.85 5.57 -5.07
CA GLU A 3 -7.44 4.83 -3.87
C GLU A 3 -6.76 3.52 -4.28
N VAL A 4 -5.67 3.16 -3.60
CA VAL A 4 -4.92 1.93 -3.86
C VAL A 4 -4.76 1.14 -2.57
N VAL A 5 -5.12 -0.15 -2.61
CA VAL A 5 -5.03 -1.10 -1.50
C VAL A 5 -4.40 -2.41 -1.96
N PHE A 6 -3.98 -3.28 -1.02
CA PHE A 6 -3.15 -4.46 -1.34
C PHE A 6 -3.68 -5.79 -0.81
N THR A 7 -4.82 -5.80 -0.12
CA THR A 7 -5.44 -7.03 0.39
C THR A 7 -6.90 -7.12 -0.03
N GLU A 8 -7.42 -8.34 -0.14
CA GLU A 8 -8.83 -8.57 -0.50
C GLU A 8 -9.78 -7.97 0.53
N SER A 9 -9.46 -8.10 1.82
CA SER A 9 -10.28 -7.55 2.91
C SER A 9 -10.31 -6.02 2.87
N ALA A 10 -9.17 -5.36 2.65
CA ALA A 10 -9.12 -3.91 2.46
C ALA A 10 -9.93 -3.50 1.22
N TYR A 11 -9.77 -4.20 0.10
CA TYR A 11 -10.53 -3.90 -1.12
C TYR A 11 -12.04 -3.99 -0.90
N ALA A 12 -12.51 -5.02 -0.21
CA ALA A 12 -13.92 -5.17 0.13
C ALA A 12 -14.45 -3.98 0.95
N SER A 13 -13.69 -3.56 1.97
CA SER A 13 -14.03 -2.41 2.82
C SER A 13 -14.07 -1.09 2.03
N PHE A 14 -13.08 -0.85 1.18
CA PHE A 14 -13.02 0.36 0.34
C PHE A 14 -14.12 0.38 -0.73
N ARG A 15 -14.50 -0.76 -1.27
CA ARG A 15 -15.64 -0.88 -2.20
C ARG A 15 -16.97 -0.52 -1.55
N LEU A 16 -17.16 -0.87 -0.28
CA LEU A 16 -18.32 -0.39 0.47
C LEU A 16 -18.29 1.13 0.63
N GLY A 17 -17.17 1.70 1.02
CA GLY A 17 -16.98 3.16 1.08
C GLY A 17 -17.22 3.85 -0.27
N GLN A 18 -16.84 3.23 -1.38
CA GLN A 18 -17.13 3.73 -2.73
C GLN A 18 -18.63 3.75 -3.02
N ARG A 19 -19.36 2.71 -2.65
CA ARG A 19 -20.83 2.65 -2.81
C ARG A 19 -21.53 3.73 -2.00
N GLU A 20 -20.98 4.08 -0.83
CA GLU A 20 -21.48 5.16 0.01
C GLU A 20 -21.01 6.57 -0.45
N GLY A 21 -20.36 6.67 -1.61
CA GLY A 21 -19.90 7.93 -2.18
C GLY A 21 -18.70 8.58 -1.47
N ARG A 22 -17.97 7.83 -0.60
CA ARG A 22 -16.81 8.33 0.14
C ARG A 22 -15.51 8.27 -0.67
N PHE A 23 -15.43 7.35 -1.62
CA PHE A 23 -14.31 7.16 -2.54
C PHE A 23 -14.82 7.14 -3.98
N GLU A 24 -14.02 7.67 -4.92
CA GLU A 24 -14.37 7.69 -6.35
C GLU A 24 -14.00 6.39 -7.05
N ASN A 25 -12.71 6.04 -7.01
CA ASN A 25 -12.15 4.86 -7.68
C ASN A 25 -11.20 4.13 -6.74
N VAL A 26 -11.36 2.81 -6.66
CA VAL A 26 -10.53 1.94 -5.83
C VAL A 26 -9.85 0.90 -6.72
N TYR A 27 -8.51 0.84 -6.62
CA TYR A 27 -7.64 -0.16 -7.25
C TYR A 27 -7.11 -1.09 -6.18
N SER A 28 -7.00 -2.38 -6.49
CA SER A 28 -6.37 -3.34 -5.59
C SER A 28 -5.32 -4.16 -6.33
N PHE A 29 -4.17 -4.38 -5.67
CA PHE A 29 -3.09 -5.23 -6.17
C PHE A 29 -2.76 -6.29 -5.13
N VAL A 30 -3.51 -7.38 -5.14
CA VAL A 30 -3.39 -8.47 -4.17
C VAL A 30 -2.42 -9.53 -4.69
N MET A 31 -1.25 -9.67 -4.06
CA MET A 31 -0.17 -10.55 -4.53
C MET A 31 0.50 -11.38 -3.44
N HIS A 32 0.12 -11.25 -2.18
CA HIS A 32 0.67 -12.00 -1.04
C HIS A 32 2.21 -11.96 -0.96
N LEU A 33 2.78 -10.74 -1.01
CA LEU A 33 4.22 -10.53 -1.14
C LEU A 33 5.02 -10.66 0.17
N GLY A 34 4.36 -10.86 1.30
CA GLY A 34 5.01 -10.97 2.62
C GLY A 34 5.83 -12.25 2.78
N THR A 35 5.51 -13.31 2.05
CA THR A 35 6.18 -14.62 2.09
C THR A 35 6.38 -15.19 0.70
N GLY A 36 7.26 -16.19 0.59
CA GLY A 36 7.49 -16.94 -0.64
C GLY A 36 8.35 -16.23 -1.68
N ASP A 37 8.42 -16.80 -2.87
CA ASP A 37 9.23 -16.31 -3.99
C ASP A 37 8.64 -15.06 -4.62
N ILE A 38 9.44 -14.01 -4.72
CA ILE A 38 9.08 -12.71 -5.33
C ILE A 38 9.97 -12.33 -6.51
N ALA A 39 10.80 -13.23 -7.01
CA ALA A 39 11.71 -12.94 -8.12
C ALA A 39 10.98 -12.47 -9.40
N ASN A 40 9.81 -13.05 -9.67
CA ASN A 40 9.00 -12.74 -10.86
C ASN A 40 7.55 -12.48 -10.45
N ILE A 41 7.21 -11.20 -10.25
CA ILE A 41 5.87 -10.80 -9.83
C ILE A 41 5.18 -10.00 -10.92
N THR A 42 3.99 -10.45 -11.30
CA THR A 42 3.08 -9.69 -12.14
C THR A 42 1.68 -9.79 -11.52
N PRO A 43 1.01 -8.66 -11.27
CA PRO A 43 -0.35 -8.69 -10.75
C PRO A 43 -1.29 -9.34 -11.78
N SER A 44 -2.30 -10.06 -11.31
CA SER A 44 -3.32 -10.66 -12.18
C SER A 44 -4.13 -9.62 -12.94
N ASN A 45 -4.22 -8.40 -12.41
CA ASN A 45 -4.91 -7.25 -12.99
C ASN A 45 -3.91 -6.20 -13.53
N TYR A 46 -2.96 -6.63 -14.35
CA TYR A 46 -1.94 -5.75 -14.93
C TYR A 46 -2.52 -4.54 -15.68
N GLU A 47 -3.66 -4.70 -16.33
CA GLU A 47 -4.36 -3.61 -17.02
C GLU A 47 -4.76 -2.47 -16.07
N ASP A 48 -5.14 -2.80 -14.83
CA ASP A 48 -5.46 -1.80 -13.80
C ASP A 48 -4.21 -0.99 -13.41
N LEU A 49 -3.04 -1.62 -13.35
CA LEU A 49 -1.77 -0.93 -13.10
C LEU A 49 -1.43 0.03 -14.24
N GLU A 50 -1.61 -0.38 -15.49
CA GLU A 50 -1.40 0.49 -16.66
C GLU A 50 -2.37 1.69 -16.63
N GLN A 51 -3.64 1.47 -16.32
CA GLN A 51 -4.61 2.54 -16.17
C GLN A 51 -4.23 3.51 -15.06
N LEU A 52 -3.81 3.00 -13.90
CA LEU A 52 -3.37 3.82 -12.77
C LEU A 52 -2.20 4.73 -13.17
N ILE A 53 -1.21 4.18 -13.86
CA ILE A 53 -0.05 4.93 -14.34
C ILE A 53 -0.46 6.00 -15.38
N GLN A 54 -1.36 5.67 -16.29
CA GLN A 54 -1.87 6.63 -17.28
C GLN A 54 -2.59 7.80 -16.60
N LYS A 55 -3.44 7.53 -15.60
CA LYS A 55 -4.16 8.55 -14.84
C LYS A 55 -3.21 9.44 -14.03
N LEU A 56 -2.20 8.85 -13.38
CA LEU A 56 -1.14 9.61 -12.70
C LEU A 56 -0.39 10.52 -13.67
N ASN A 57 0.01 10.01 -14.84
CA ASN A 57 0.67 10.82 -15.88
C ASN A 57 -0.22 11.94 -16.42
N SER A 58 -1.54 11.78 -16.37
CA SER A 58 -2.52 12.80 -16.74
C SER A 58 -2.81 13.82 -15.64
N GLY A 59 -2.19 13.68 -14.45
CA GLY A 59 -2.32 14.60 -13.35
C GLY A 59 -3.32 14.20 -12.26
N ASP A 60 -3.90 12.99 -12.33
CA ASP A 60 -4.75 12.46 -11.25
C ASP A 60 -3.91 12.12 -10.03
N ASP A 61 -4.37 12.53 -8.86
CA ASP A 61 -3.73 12.20 -7.58
C ASP A 61 -4.19 10.84 -7.06
N ILE A 62 -3.30 10.14 -6.35
CA ILE A 62 -3.61 8.87 -5.69
C ILE A 62 -3.36 8.93 -4.18
N ARG A 63 -4.10 8.09 -3.44
CA ARG A 63 -3.80 7.72 -2.05
C ARG A 63 -3.51 6.22 -1.99
N VAL A 64 -2.39 5.89 -1.40
CA VAL A 64 -1.94 4.51 -1.21
C VAL A 64 -2.09 4.15 0.26
N TRP A 65 -2.92 3.15 0.54
CA TRP A 65 -3.27 2.72 1.88
C TRP A 65 -2.53 1.44 2.21
N TYR A 66 -1.71 1.47 3.24
CA TYR A 66 -0.91 0.33 3.69
C TYR A 66 -0.80 0.29 5.22
N SER A 67 -0.32 -0.80 5.74
CA SER A 67 -0.09 -1.01 7.16
C SER A 67 1.25 -1.70 7.41
N SER A 68 1.48 -2.10 8.65
CA SER A 68 2.66 -2.92 9.02
C SER A 68 2.50 -4.39 8.66
N ILE A 69 1.32 -4.85 8.17
CA ILE A 69 1.21 -6.22 7.69
C ILE A 69 2.10 -6.42 6.46
N PRO A 70 2.84 -7.56 6.40
CA PRO A 70 3.81 -7.79 5.34
C PRO A 70 3.25 -7.63 3.93
N ASP A 71 2.06 -8.14 3.65
CA ASP A 71 1.46 -8.06 2.30
C ASP A 71 1.13 -6.63 1.88
N GLU A 72 0.60 -5.82 2.79
CA GLU A 72 0.30 -4.40 2.50
C GLU A 72 1.58 -3.56 2.40
N LEU A 73 2.55 -3.79 3.28
CA LEU A 73 3.82 -3.09 3.26
C LEU A 73 4.64 -3.42 2.00
N CYS A 74 4.74 -4.70 1.65
CA CYS A 74 5.38 -5.14 0.41
C CYS A 74 4.66 -4.58 -0.82
N GLY A 75 3.33 -4.57 -0.83
CA GLY A 75 2.52 -3.99 -1.89
C GLY A 75 2.82 -2.50 -2.11
N PHE A 76 2.95 -1.73 -1.03
CA PHE A 76 3.35 -0.32 -1.09
C PHE A 76 4.74 -0.15 -1.72
N TYR A 77 5.76 -0.90 -1.27
CA TYR A 77 7.11 -0.84 -1.82
C TYR A 77 7.17 -1.26 -3.30
N TRP A 78 6.47 -2.36 -3.63
CA TRP A 78 6.32 -2.83 -5.00
C TRP A 78 5.70 -1.75 -5.91
N LEU A 79 4.63 -1.09 -5.46
CA LEU A 79 3.98 -0.04 -6.24
C LEU A 79 4.92 1.12 -6.50
N MET A 80 5.70 1.57 -5.50
CA MET A 80 6.68 2.64 -5.68
C MET A 80 7.73 2.28 -6.75
N ASP A 81 8.11 1.00 -6.82
CA ASP A 81 8.97 0.51 -7.90
C ASP A 81 8.29 0.57 -9.27
N ARG A 82 7.04 0.13 -9.37
CA ARG A 82 6.26 0.20 -10.63
C ARG A 82 6.04 1.63 -11.11
N LEU A 83 5.87 2.57 -10.19
CA LEU A 83 5.64 3.98 -10.51
C LEU A 83 6.90 4.75 -10.92
N ARG A 84 8.07 4.11 -11.02
CA ARG A 84 9.31 4.78 -11.50
C ARG A 84 9.24 5.26 -12.96
N ILE A 85 8.28 4.74 -13.74
CA ILE A 85 8.03 5.15 -15.15
C ILE A 85 7.15 6.40 -15.27
N LEU A 86 6.78 7.04 -14.16
CA LEU A 86 5.99 8.27 -14.18
C LEU A 86 6.76 9.42 -14.83
N SER A 87 6.03 10.30 -15.52
CA SER A 87 6.55 11.56 -16.06
C SER A 87 6.96 12.52 -14.93
N ASN A 88 7.72 13.58 -15.27
CA ASN A 88 8.13 14.59 -14.28
C ASN A 88 6.95 15.45 -13.78
N THR A 89 5.80 15.41 -14.44
CA THR A 89 4.61 16.23 -14.16
C THR A 89 3.40 15.37 -13.77
N HIS A 90 3.62 14.19 -13.21
CA HIS A 90 2.55 13.31 -12.76
C HIS A 90 1.74 13.90 -11.61
N GLY A 91 0.56 13.34 -11.36
CA GLY A 91 -0.26 13.63 -10.19
C GLY A 91 0.48 13.33 -8.88
N LYS A 92 -0.05 13.82 -7.78
CA LYS A 92 0.54 13.64 -6.45
C LYS A 92 0.25 12.24 -5.91
N ILE A 93 1.21 11.70 -5.17
CA ILE A 93 1.11 10.42 -4.49
C ILE A 93 1.08 10.69 -2.98
N TYR A 94 -0.01 10.29 -2.35
CA TYR A 94 -0.16 10.33 -0.90
C TYR A 94 -0.11 8.92 -0.34
N ALA A 95 0.53 8.74 0.81
CA ALA A 95 0.54 7.49 1.54
C ALA A 95 -0.20 7.62 2.86
N ILE A 96 -1.01 6.64 3.20
CA ILE A 96 -1.70 6.55 4.48
C ILE A 96 -1.31 5.22 5.11
N LYS A 97 -0.41 5.31 6.10
CA LYS A 97 -0.05 4.15 6.92
C LYS A 97 -1.05 4.01 8.05
N GLN A 98 -1.63 2.81 8.19
CA GLN A 98 -2.54 2.53 9.29
C GLN A 98 -1.82 2.73 10.63
N PRO A 99 -2.39 3.52 11.57
CA PRO A 99 -1.92 3.54 12.94
C PRO A 99 -2.06 2.16 13.58
N GLN A 100 -1.08 1.74 14.37
CA GLN A 100 -1.16 0.47 15.11
C GLN A 100 -2.26 0.50 16.15
N PHE A 101 -2.53 1.66 16.70
CA PHE A 101 -3.53 1.86 17.76
C PHE A 101 -4.35 3.11 17.47
N ASP A 102 -5.65 2.99 17.67
CA ASP A 102 -6.58 4.11 17.77
C ASP A 102 -6.97 4.28 19.22
N GLU A 103 -6.71 5.43 19.78
CA GLU A 103 -7.11 5.81 21.13
C GLU A 103 -8.38 6.66 21.07
N THR A 104 -9.40 6.24 21.82
CA THR A 104 -10.60 7.02 22.09
C THR A 104 -10.69 7.26 23.61
N ASP A 105 -11.54 8.18 24.04
CA ASP A 105 -11.74 8.47 25.47
C ASP A 105 -12.14 7.23 26.31
N GLU A 106 -12.65 6.19 25.64
CA GLU A 106 -13.17 5.00 26.30
C GLU A 106 -12.36 3.73 26.04
N SER A 107 -11.51 3.70 24.98
CA SER A 107 -10.82 2.47 24.58
C SER A 107 -9.60 2.72 23.71
N ILE A 108 -8.69 1.75 23.73
CA ILE A 108 -7.61 1.61 22.75
C ILE A 108 -7.96 0.44 21.85
N LYS A 109 -8.03 0.68 20.53
CA LYS A 109 -8.23 -0.35 19.51
C LYS A 109 -6.92 -0.60 18.77
N SER A 110 -6.57 -1.86 18.62
CA SER A 110 -5.47 -2.29 17.74
C SER A 110 -6.06 -2.74 16.41
N HIS A 111 -5.41 -2.36 15.31
CA HIS A 111 -5.79 -2.78 13.97
C HIS A 111 -4.66 -3.58 13.31
N VAL A 112 -5.04 -4.63 12.61
CA VAL A 112 -4.14 -5.46 11.81
C VAL A 112 -4.58 -5.37 10.35
N GLY A 113 -4.14 -4.31 9.68
CA GLY A 113 -4.47 -4.05 8.29
C GLY A 113 -5.79 -3.30 8.08
N TRP A 114 -5.92 -2.73 6.91
CA TRP A 114 -7.06 -1.87 6.54
C TRP A 114 -8.39 -2.63 6.43
N GLY A 115 -8.34 -3.95 6.25
CA GLY A 115 -9.54 -4.79 6.23
C GLY A 115 -10.28 -4.90 7.57
N GLU A 116 -9.64 -4.55 8.69
CA GLU A 116 -10.26 -4.57 10.03
C GLU A 116 -10.91 -3.25 10.43
N VAL A 117 -10.68 -2.17 9.68
CA VAL A 117 -11.30 -0.88 9.95
C VAL A 117 -12.72 -0.88 9.42
N ASP A 118 -13.66 -0.38 10.22
CA ASP A 118 -15.05 -0.21 9.77
C ASP A 118 -15.07 0.61 8.46
N PRO A 119 -15.69 0.12 7.39
CA PRO A 119 -15.76 0.84 6.11
C PRO A 119 -16.28 2.27 6.22
N LEU A 120 -17.15 2.54 7.20
CA LEU A 120 -17.69 3.87 7.44
C LEU A 120 -16.71 4.82 8.13
N ASP A 121 -15.65 4.28 8.75
CA ASP A 121 -14.64 5.03 9.48
C ASP A 121 -13.34 5.24 8.70
N ILE A 122 -13.09 4.48 7.64
CA ILE A 122 -11.83 4.55 6.86
C ILE A 122 -11.53 5.99 6.41
N TYR A 123 -12.53 6.75 5.95
CA TYR A 123 -12.32 8.12 5.46
C TYR A 123 -11.72 9.08 6.49
N LYS A 124 -11.86 8.79 7.78
CA LYS A 124 -11.33 9.61 8.88
C LYS A 124 -9.79 9.68 8.85
N TYR A 125 -9.16 8.65 8.31
CA TYR A 125 -7.70 8.56 8.19
C TYR A 125 -7.11 9.37 7.04
N ILE A 126 -7.94 9.97 6.19
CA ILE A 126 -7.45 10.87 5.13
C ILE A 126 -6.63 12.03 5.69
N SER A 127 -6.96 12.47 6.92
CA SER A 127 -6.26 13.57 7.59
C SER A 127 -4.78 13.28 7.91
N ILE A 128 -4.37 12.03 7.97
CA ILE A 128 -2.98 11.63 8.22
C ILE A 128 -2.20 11.29 6.95
N ALA A 129 -2.78 11.57 5.77
CA ALA A 129 -2.11 11.32 4.49
C ALA A 129 -0.83 12.15 4.36
N GLU A 130 0.27 11.50 3.99
CA GLU A 130 1.57 12.12 3.78
C GLU A 130 1.91 12.16 2.29
N LEU A 131 2.36 13.32 1.80
CA LEU A 131 2.82 13.46 0.43
C LEU A 131 4.14 12.70 0.24
N ILE A 132 4.18 11.80 -0.71
CA ILE A 132 5.41 11.09 -1.11
C ILE A 132 6.11 11.90 -2.20
N SER A 133 7.28 12.43 -1.87
CA SER A 133 8.12 13.12 -2.84
C SER A 133 8.73 12.16 -3.87
N ASP A 134 9.12 12.67 -5.04
CA ASP A 134 9.80 11.86 -6.05
C ASP A 134 11.09 11.20 -5.56
N PRO A 135 11.97 11.88 -4.77
CA PRO A 135 13.12 11.22 -4.16
C PRO A 135 12.73 10.07 -3.22
N MET A 136 11.69 10.26 -2.37
CA MET A 136 11.21 9.21 -1.47
C MET A 136 10.63 8.03 -2.26
N ARG A 137 9.81 8.29 -3.27
CA ARG A 137 9.28 7.26 -4.15
C ARG A 137 10.39 6.41 -4.78
N ARG A 138 11.44 7.06 -5.29
CA ARG A 138 12.60 6.35 -5.87
C ARG A 138 13.39 5.56 -4.83
N LEU A 139 13.57 6.10 -3.62
CA LEU A 139 14.22 5.40 -2.52
C LEU A 139 13.48 4.11 -2.17
N ILE A 140 12.17 4.20 -1.93
CA ILE A 140 11.34 3.04 -1.58
C ILE A 140 11.33 2.01 -2.72
N GLY A 141 11.21 2.44 -3.98
CA GLY A 141 11.28 1.55 -5.13
C GLY A 141 12.64 0.84 -5.28
N ASN A 142 13.75 1.50 -4.94
CA ASN A 142 15.08 0.88 -4.93
C ASN A 142 15.21 -0.15 -3.80
N LEU A 143 14.70 0.15 -2.61
CA LEU A 143 14.65 -0.81 -1.49
C LEU A 143 13.83 -2.05 -1.87
N TRP A 144 12.71 -1.89 -2.59
CA TRP A 144 11.98 -3.03 -3.12
C TRP A 144 12.82 -3.92 -4.02
N LYS A 145 13.61 -3.33 -4.92
CA LYS A 145 14.50 -4.10 -5.81
C LYS A 145 15.56 -4.90 -5.05
N GLU A 146 16.11 -4.32 -3.99
CA GLU A 146 17.07 -5.03 -3.13
C GLU A 146 16.40 -6.25 -2.45
N ILE A 147 15.23 -6.04 -1.86
CA ILE A 147 14.43 -7.10 -1.24
C ILE A 147 14.03 -8.18 -2.26
N GLN A 148 13.64 -7.79 -3.46
CA GLN A 148 13.31 -8.71 -4.53
C GLN A 148 14.54 -9.50 -5.00
N TYR A 149 15.72 -8.88 -5.05
CA TYR A 149 16.97 -9.54 -5.39
C TYR A 149 17.41 -10.54 -4.32
N GLU A 150 17.30 -10.17 -3.04
CA GLU A 150 17.56 -11.07 -1.91
C GLU A 150 16.61 -12.29 -1.93
N ASN A 151 15.37 -12.05 -2.30
CA ASN A 151 14.32 -13.07 -2.42
C ASN A 151 14.23 -14.01 -1.21
N ALA A 152 14.40 -13.45 -0.01
CA ALA A 152 14.27 -14.18 1.23
C ALA A 152 12.83 -14.73 1.39
N PRO A 153 12.62 -15.88 2.06
CA PRO A 153 11.31 -16.50 2.18
C PRO A 153 10.31 -15.68 2.99
N ILE A 154 10.76 -14.78 3.88
CA ILE A 154 9.92 -13.96 4.76
C ILE A 154 10.38 -12.51 4.73
N ARG A 155 9.41 -11.60 4.76
CA ARG A 155 9.59 -10.16 4.84
C ARG A 155 8.74 -9.60 5.98
N ALA A 156 9.26 -8.59 6.68
CA ALA A 156 8.59 -7.95 7.79
C ALA A 156 8.98 -6.48 7.93
N GLU A 157 8.19 -5.72 8.69
CA GLU A 157 8.59 -4.38 9.12
C GLU A 157 9.56 -4.47 10.29
N VAL A 158 10.71 -3.83 10.14
CA VAL A 158 11.71 -3.66 11.21
C VAL A 158 12.06 -2.18 11.31
N ASN A 159 11.79 -1.57 12.46
CA ASN A 159 12.01 -0.13 12.68
C ASN A 159 11.39 0.79 11.62
N GLY A 160 10.20 0.46 11.14
CA GLY A 160 9.47 1.24 10.15
C GLY A 160 9.85 0.98 8.70
N TRP A 161 10.79 0.06 8.43
CA TRP A 161 11.25 -0.29 7.09
C TRP A 161 10.94 -1.75 6.75
N LEU A 162 10.66 -2.00 5.49
CA LEU A 162 10.52 -3.36 4.97
C LEU A 162 11.91 -4.01 4.92
N CYS A 163 12.04 -5.20 5.50
CA CYS A 163 13.27 -6.00 5.53
C CYS A 163 13.01 -7.45 5.19
N SER A 164 14.02 -8.09 4.57
CA SER A 164 14.14 -9.56 4.56
C SER A 164 14.48 -10.01 5.98
N VAL A 165 13.80 -11.02 6.49
CA VAL A 165 14.00 -11.54 7.84
C VAL A 165 14.18 -13.06 7.83
N PRO A 166 14.87 -13.65 8.84
CA PRO A 166 15.02 -15.10 8.93
C PRO A 166 13.67 -15.77 9.21
N GLU A 167 13.55 -17.06 8.86
CA GLU A 167 12.33 -17.85 9.11
C GLU A 167 11.93 -17.89 10.59
N SER A 168 12.90 -17.81 11.49
CA SER A 168 12.69 -17.77 12.95
C SER A 168 12.22 -16.39 13.48
N PHE A 169 11.97 -15.43 12.63
CA PHE A 169 11.63 -14.06 13.07
C PHE A 169 10.30 -14.00 13.83
N TYR A 170 9.38 -14.91 13.52
CA TYR A 170 8.06 -14.99 14.16
C TYR A 170 7.97 -16.11 15.23
N ASP A 171 9.06 -16.85 15.48
CA ASP A 171 9.13 -17.86 16.54
C ASP A 171 9.44 -17.21 17.88
#